data_90d42985f45d761d692eb2c26cbb4f80
#
_entry.id   90d42985f45d761d692eb2c26cbb4f80
#
_cell.length_a   1.000
_cell.length_b   1.000
_cell.length_c   1.000
_cell.angle_alpha   90.00
_cell.angle_beta   90.00
_cell.angle_gamma   90.00
#
_symmetry.space_group_name_H-M   'P 1'
#
loop_
_entity.id
_entity.type
_entity.pdbx_description
1 polymer ?
#
loop_
_entity_poly.entity_id
_entity_poly.type
_entity_poly.pdbx_seq_one_letter_code
_entity_poly.pdbx_strand_id
1 'polypeptide(L)'
;MPNHSEDGKDECIREVPFFPNFLLSEMTLAIAVIGLLAISVSLFPLKLGEKFNPTNPPTLLEPEWYFMGVYQFLKTQNVQPFHGIMLMGALGIFMILVPFIDRSSERRPLRRPIFTAIAFFAIIEFLSLTIYGYLSPGQTGSFSNTQFTIAFLTANLLALGLVVLVFAVNRKIVRGVQK
;
A
#
# COMPACT_ATOMS: atom_id res chain seq x y z
N MET A 1 -39.46 44.80 5.14
CA MET A 1 -39.19 43.46 4.60
C MET A 1 -37.72 43.18 4.86
N PRO A 2 -37.35 42.30 5.80
CA PRO A 2 -35.95 42.00 6.08
C PRO A 2 -35.43 41.03 5.03
N ASN A 3 -34.33 41.39 4.44
CA ASN A 3 -33.57 40.66 3.49
C ASN A 3 -32.86 39.50 4.21
N HIS A 4 -33.25 38.27 3.92
CA HIS A 4 -32.53 37.08 4.34
C HIS A 4 -31.21 37.02 3.57
N SER A 5 -30.14 37.52 4.15
CA SER A 5 -28.79 37.19 3.74
C SER A 5 -28.54 35.72 4.06
N GLU A 6 -28.52 34.90 3.01
CA GLU A 6 -27.99 33.55 3.06
C GLU A 6 -26.55 33.63 3.54
N ASP A 7 -26.38 33.25 4.78
CA ASP A 7 -25.09 33.04 5.43
C ASP A 7 -24.49 31.74 4.86
N GLY A 8 -24.06 31.83 3.61
CA GLY A 8 -23.24 30.84 2.96
C GLY A 8 -21.92 30.78 3.70
N LYS A 9 -21.77 29.80 4.55
CA LYS A 9 -20.47 29.40 5.11
C LYS A 9 -19.55 29.06 3.94
N ASP A 10 -18.91 30.09 3.40
CA ASP A 10 -17.65 29.93 2.70
C ASP A 10 -16.66 29.39 3.74
N GLU A 11 -16.61 28.07 3.83
CA GLU A 11 -15.50 27.37 4.44
C GLU A 11 -14.27 27.77 3.61
N CYS A 12 -13.66 28.90 3.97
CA CYS A 12 -12.38 29.32 3.45
C CYS A 12 -11.43 28.14 3.66
N ILE A 13 -11.22 27.36 2.62
CA ILE A 13 -10.14 26.39 2.58
C ILE A 13 -8.89 27.23 2.76
N ARG A 14 -8.39 27.28 3.99
CA ARG A 14 -7.19 28.02 4.36
C ARG A 14 -6.03 27.32 3.68
N GLU A 15 -5.68 27.79 2.50
CA GLU A 15 -4.51 27.31 1.79
C GLU A 15 -3.27 27.64 2.63
N VAL A 16 -2.60 26.59 3.11
CA VAL A 16 -1.35 26.74 3.85
C VAL A 16 -0.23 26.76 2.82
N PRO A 17 0.59 27.83 2.76
CA PRO A 17 1.71 27.87 1.83
C PRO A 17 2.67 26.71 2.11
N PHE A 18 3.11 26.04 1.04
CA PHE A 18 4.01 24.90 1.15
C PHE A 18 5.29 25.27 1.92
N PHE A 19 5.89 26.39 1.59
CA PHE A 19 7.06 26.92 2.29
C PHE A 19 6.71 28.30 2.92
N PRO A 20 7.06 28.54 4.18
CA PRO A 20 7.75 27.65 5.11
C PRO A 20 6.79 26.75 5.93
N ASN A 21 5.51 27.06 5.99
CA ASN A 21 4.59 26.58 7.02
C ASN A 21 4.36 25.07 6.98
N PHE A 22 3.97 24.54 5.80
CA PHE A 22 3.74 23.10 5.65
C PHE A 22 5.03 22.31 5.85
N LEU A 23 6.11 22.71 5.19
CA LEU A 23 7.38 22.03 5.26
C LEU A 23 7.95 21.99 6.70
N LEU A 24 7.88 23.11 7.43
CA LEU A 24 8.35 23.15 8.81
C LEU A 24 7.51 22.26 9.74
N SER A 25 6.20 22.20 9.54
CA SER A 25 5.33 21.29 10.29
C SER A 25 5.71 19.83 10.08
N GLU A 26 5.92 19.42 8.84
CA GLU A 26 6.32 18.05 8.50
C GLU A 26 7.72 17.71 9.03
N MET A 27 8.68 18.62 8.92
CA MET A 27 10.03 18.43 9.48
C MET A 27 9.99 18.32 11.01
N THR A 28 9.19 19.13 11.68
CA THR A 28 9.04 19.07 13.13
C THR A 28 8.47 17.73 13.56
N LEU A 29 7.42 17.26 12.87
CA LEU A 29 6.84 15.94 13.11
C LEU A 29 7.86 14.82 12.88
N ALA A 30 8.60 14.88 11.78
CA ALA A 30 9.62 13.88 11.45
C ALA A 30 10.71 13.81 12.53
N ILE A 31 11.22 14.97 12.99
CA ILE A 31 12.21 15.04 14.07
C ILE A 31 11.65 14.49 15.37
N ALA A 32 10.39 14.81 15.72
CA ALA A 32 9.73 14.29 16.91
C ALA A 32 9.60 12.76 16.85
N VAL A 33 9.22 12.19 15.71
CA VAL A 33 9.12 10.73 15.51
C VAL A 33 10.50 10.07 15.62
N ILE A 34 11.53 10.63 15.00
CA ILE A 34 12.91 10.12 15.10
C ILE A 34 13.40 10.18 16.56
N GLY A 35 13.14 11.27 17.26
CA GLY A 35 13.46 11.42 18.69
C GLY A 35 12.76 10.37 19.55
N LEU A 36 11.48 10.13 19.31
CA LEU A 36 10.71 9.11 20.02
C LEU A 36 11.26 7.70 19.76
N LEU A 37 11.60 7.39 18.50
CA LEU A 37 12.22 6.11 18.13
C LEU A 37 13.58 5.93 18.81
N ALA A 38 14.43 6.97 18.83
CA ALA A 38 15.73 6.93 19.51
C ALA A 38 15.58 6.66 21.02
N ILE A 39 14.63 7.31 21.65
CA ILE A 39 14.29 7.06 23.08
C ILE A 39 13.80 5.63 23.26
N SER A 40 12.89 5.16 22.40
CA SER A 40 12.34 3.80 22.49
C SER A 40 13.43 2.73 22.36
N VAL A 41 14.35 2.88 21.42
CA VAL A 41 15.49 1.94 21.24
C VAL A 41 16.42 1.97 22.45
N SER A 42 16.62 3.16 23.07
CA SER A 42 17.46 3.29 24.26
C SER A 42 16.84 2.64 25.49
N LEU A 43 15.51 2.72 25.62
CA LEU A 43 14.78 2.13 26.75
C LEU A 43 14.56 0.62 26.58
N PHE A 44 14.38 0.16 25.34
CA PHE A 44 14.13 -1.23 24.99
C PHE A 44 15.16 -1.73 23.97
N PRO A 45 16.43 -1.88 24.39
CA PRO A 45 17.47 -2.33 23.49
C PRO A 45 17.17 -3.75 23.00
N LEU A 46 17.26 -3.94 21.69
CA LEU A 46 17.14 -5.28 21.10
C LEU A 46 18.31 -6.14 21.54
N LYS A 47 18.01 -7.36 21.97
CA LYS A 47 19.06 -8.32 22.29
C LYS A 47 19.79 -8.71 21.01
N LEU A 48 21.10 -8.62 21.03
CA LEU A 48 21.93 -9.17 19.96
C LEU A 48 21.72 -10.67 19.89
N GLY A 49 21.49 -11.19 18.69
CA GLY A 49 21.44 -12.61 18.43
C GLY A 49 22.81 -13.30 18.66
N GLU A 50 22.83 -14.62 18.55
CA GLU A 50 24.05 -15.39 18.61
C GLU A 50 25.04 -14.98 17.51
N LYS A 51 26.34 -15.11 17.80
CA LYS A 51 27.38 -14.81 16.84
C LYS A 51 27.21 -15.72 15.60
N PHE A 52 27.23 -15.09 14.42
CA PHE A 52 27.11 -15.82 13.17
C PHE A 52 28.15 -16.94 13.08
N ASN A 53 27.69 -18.16 12.84
CA ASN A 53 28.52 -19.34 12.61
C ASN A 53 28.43 -19.74 11.13
N PRO A 54 29.51 -19.58 10.33
CA PRO A 54 29.48 -19.91 8.89
C PRO A 54 29.25 -21.39 8.61
N THR A 55 29.56 -22.28 9.57
CA THR A 55 29.39 -23.73 9.42
C THR A 55 27.96 -24.19 9.70
N ASN A 56 27.15 -23.39 10.37
CA ASN A 56 25.76 -23.70 10.68
C ASN A 56 24.91 -22.44 10.49
N PRO A 57 24.68 -22.02 9.24
CA PRO A 57 23.84 -20.85 8.98
C PRO A 57 22.39 -21.15 9.39
N PRO A 58 21.63 -20.14 9.86
CA PRO A 58 20.23 -20.31 10.18
C PRO A 58 19.45 -20.78 8.95
N THR A 59 18.69 -21.86 9.09
CA THR A 59 17.98 -22.53 7.99
C THR A 59 16.76 -21.76 7.52
N LEU A 60 16.19 -20.89 8.35
CA LEU A 60 15.04 -20.07 8.05
C LEU A 60 15.31 -18.62 8.45
N LEU A 61 15.50 -17.77 7.47
CA LEU A 61 15.52 -16.33 7.63
C LEU A 61 14.18 -15.79 7.12
N GLU A 62 13.28 -15.49 8.05
CA GLU A 62 12.00 -14.87 7.74
C GLU A 62 12.11 -13.37 7.96
N PRO A 63 11.62 -12.55 7.02
CA PRO A 63 11.56 -11.12 7.21
C PRO A 63 10.42 -10.75 8.17
N GLU A 64 10.48 -9.53 8.68
CA GLU A 64 9.39 -8.95 9.46
C GLU A 64 8.07 -8.88 8.66
N TRP A 65 6.96 -8.88 9.37
CA TRP A 65 5.61 -9.00 8.80
C TRP A 65 5.32 -8.00 7.66
N TYR A 66 5.81 -6.77 7.78
CA TYR A 66 5.58 -5.73 6.78
C TYR A 66 6.38 -5.94 5.49
N PHE A 67 7.39 -6.79 5.50
CA PHE A 67 8.19 -7.14 4.34
C PHE A 67 7.86 -8.52 3.77
N MET A 68 7.06 -9.31 4.47
CA MET A 68 6.75 -10.70 4.11
C MET A 68 6.14 -10.82 2.71
N GLY A 69 5.21 -9.92 2.33
CA GLY A 69 4.59 -9.94 1.01
C GLY A 69 5.59 -9.72 -0.12
N VAL A 70 6.50 -8.76 0.03
CA VAL A 70 7.57 -8.49 -0.94
C VAL A 70 8.55 -9.66 -1.01
N TYR A 71 8.93 -10.20 0.13
CA TYR A 71 9.82 -11.35 0.21
C TYR A 71 9.22 -12.58 -0.51
N GLN A 72 7.96 -12.87 -0.25
CA GLN A 72 7.27 -13.99 -0.89
C GLN A 72 7.10 -13.77 -2.40
N PHE A 73 6.84 -12.54 -2.84
CA PHE A 73 6.82 -12.20 -4.25
C PHE A 73 8.17 -12.50 -4.93
N LEU A 74 9.28 -12.09 -4.33
CA LEU A 74 10.63 -12.34 -4.86
C LEU A 74 11.00 -13.83 -4.87
N LYS A 75 10.41 -14.62 -3.97
CA LYS A 75 10.59 -16.09 -3.90
C LYS A 75 9.64 -16.87 -4.80
N THR A 76 8.70 -16.21 -5.48
CA THR A 76 7.78 -16.90 -6.37
C THR A 76 8.55 -17.54 -7.53
N GLN A 77 8.26 -18.79 -7.81
CA GLN A 77 8.90 -19.55 -8.88
C GLN A 77 8.68 -18.85 -10.22
N ASN A 78 9.72 -18.80 -11.07
CA ASN A 78 9.77 -18.10 -12.34
C ASN A 78 9.94 -16.57 -12.26
N VAL A 79 9.97 -15.97 -11.08
CA VAL A 79 10.40 -14.58 -10.90
C VAL A 79 11.88 -14.59 -10.58
N GLN A 80 12.72 -14.27 -11.54
CA GLN A 80 14.14 -14.07 -11.24
C GLN A 80 14.29 -12.85 -10.33
N PRO A 81 15.17 -12.86 -9.34
CA PRO A 81 15.37 -11.75 -8.39
C PRO A 81 15.54 -10.38 -9.09
N PHE A 82 16.24 -10.36 -10.21
CA PHE A 82 16.43 -9.14 -11.02
C PHE A 82 15.09 -8.57 -11.52
N HIS A 83 14.21 -9.42 -12.11
CA HIS A 83 12.91 -8.97 -12.58
C HIS A 83 12.00 -8.51 -11.45
N GLY A 84 12.07 -9.19 -10.30
CA GLY A 84 11.34 -8.78 -9.11
C GLY A 84 11.75 -7.39 -8.62
N ILE A 85 13.04 -7.11 -8.51
CA ILE A 85 13.57 -5.81 -8.12
C ILE A 85 13.19 -4.73 -9.14
N MET A 86 13.30 -5.03 -10.45
CA MET A 86 12.89 -4.11 -11.52
C MET A 86 11.40 -3.78 -11.44
N LEU A 87 10.55 -4.77 -11.18
CA LEU A 87 9.11 -4.56 -11.05
C LEU A 87 8.78 -3.71 -9.81
N MET A 88 9.41 -3.97 -8.68
CA MET A 88 9.26 -3.16 -7.47
C MET A 88 9.71 -1.71 -7.69
N GLY A 89 10.83 -1.51 -8.37
CA GLY A 89 11.31 -0.18 -8.76
C GLY A 89 10.34 0.53 -9.70
N ALA A 90 9.83 -0.17 -10.71
CA ALA A 90 8.83 0.37 -11.64
C ALA A 90 7.52 0.75 -10.92
N LEU A 91 7.08 -0.06 -9.97
CA LEU A 91 5.91 0.25 -9.14
C LEU A 91 6.14 1.52 -8.29
N GLY A 92 7.32 1.66 -7.69
CA GLY A 92 7.70 2.88 -6.96
C GLY A 92 7.69 4.11 -7.86
N ILE A 93 8.29 4.03 -9.04
CA ILE A 93 8.27 5.11 -10.03
C ILE A 93 6.83 5.43 -10.46
N PHE A 94 6.01 4.40 -10.72
CA PHE A 94 4.60 4.59 -11.05
C PHE A 94 3.86 5.37 -9.96
N MET A 95 4.06 5.03 -8.68
CA MET A 95 3.44 5.74 -7.55
C MET A 95 3.84 7.21 -7.50
N ILE A 96 5.11 7.53 -7.79
CA ILE A 96 5.60 8.91 -7.88
C ILE A 96 4.96 9.66 -9.06
N LEU A 97 4.72 8.96 -10.17
CA LEU A 97 4.15 9.55 -11.38
C LEU A 97 2.62 9.74 -11.31
N VAL A 98 1.91 9.03 -10.42
CA VAL A 98 0.44 9.13 -10.28
C VAL A 98 -0.06 10.58 -10.20
N PRO A 99 0.50 11.49 -9.38
CA PRO A 99 0.03 12.87 -9.30
C PRO A 99 0.22 13.67 -10.60
N PHE A 100 1.17 13.27 -11.45
CA PHE A 100 1.45 13.94 -12.73
C PHE A 100 0.58 13.39 -13.87
N ILE A 101 0.22 12.10 -13.79
CA ILE A 101 -0.65 11.41 -14.76
C ILE A 101 -2.10 11.78 -14.50
N ASP A 102 -2.50 11.79 -13.23
CA ASP A 102 -3.86 12.06 -12.83
C ASP A 102 -4.06 13.52 -12.42
N ARG A 103 -4.50 14.32 -13.36
CA ARG A 103 -4.81 15.75 -13.19
C ARG A 103 -6.26 16.01 -12.80
N SER A 104 -7.03 14.98 -12.42
CA SER A 104 -8.41 15.12 -12.02
C SER A 104 -8.52 15.85 -10.68
N SER A 105 -9.40 16.83 -10.58
CA SER A 105 -9.76 17.51 -9.32
C SER A 105 -10.68 16.66 -8.43
N GLU A 106 -11.24 15.58 -8.97
CA GLU A 106 -12.14 14.69 -8.22
C GLU A 106 -11.35 13.86 -7.19
N ARG A 107 -11.72 13.99 -5.93
CA ARG A 107 -11.05 13.27 -4.81
C ARG A 107 -11.80 12.02 -4.34
N ARG A 108 -13.06 11.83 -4.78
CA ARG A 108 -13.87 10.69 -4.32
C ARG A 108 -13.44 9.41 -5.03
N PRO A 109 -13.02 8.36 -4.30
CA PRO A 109 -12.50 7.13 -4.90
C PRO A 109 -13.54 6.43 -5.81
N LEU A 110 -14.83 6.46 -5.45
CA LEU A 110 -15.89 5.85 -6.25
C LEU A 110 -16.13 6.55 -7.59
N ARG A 111 -15.71 7.80 -7.75
CA ARG A 111 -15.77 8.52 -9.03
C ARG A 111 -14.51 8.33 -9.88
N ARG A 112 -13.51 7.63 -9.35
CA ARG A 112 -12.24 7.33 -10.00
C ARG A 112 -12.02 5.81 -10.08
N PRO A 113 -12.86 5.09 -10.84
CA PRO A 113 -12.95 3.64 -10.79
C PRO A 113 -11.63 2.94 -11.16
N ILE A 114 -10.86 3.49 -12.10
CA ILE A 114 -9.60 2.88 -12.55
C ILE A 114 -8.55 2.90 -11.45
N PHE A 115 -8.27 4.05 -10.84
CA PHE A 115 -7.29 4.15 -9.76
C PHE A 115 -7.71 3.38 -8.52
N THR A 116 -9.01 3.41 -8.19
CA THR A 116 -9.56 2.64 -7.08
C THR A 116 -9.43 1.14 -7.32
N ALA A 117 -9.68 0.68 -8.55
CA ALA A 117 -9.52 -0.72 -8.93
C ALA A 117 -8.06 -1.18 -8.82
N ILE A 118 -7.11 -0.37 -9.32
CA ILE A 118 -5.66 -0.66 -9.21
C ILE A 118 -5.24 -0.74 -7.75
N ALA A 119 -5.70 0.20 -6.90
CA ALA A 119 -5.37 0.21 -5.48
C ALA A 119 -5.90 -1.04 -4.77
N PHE A 120 -7.16 -1.42 -4.98
CA PHE A 120 -7.73 -2.64 -4.40
C PHE A 120 -6.99 -3.89 -4.87
N PHE A 121 -6.70 -3.98 -6.16
CA PHE A 121 -5.94 -5.11 -6.69
C PHE A 121 -4.58 -5.23 -6.02
N ALA A 122 -3.81 -4.14 -5.95
CA ALA A 122 -2.48 -4.13 -5.33
C ALA A 122 -2.52 -4.51 -3.84
N ILE A 123 -3.51 -4.00 -3.08
CA ILE A 123 -3.67 -4.32 -1.65
C ILE A 123 -4.00 -5.80 -1.46
N ILE A 124 -4.92 -6.36 -2.25
CA ILE A 124 -5.33 -7.76 -2.12
C ILE A 124 -4.19 -8.69 -2.47
N GLU A 125 -3.44 -8.41 -3.54
CA GLU A 125 -2.28 -9.21 -3.92
C GLU A 125 -1.19 -9.16 -2.84
N PHE A 126 -0.91 -7.98 -2.30
CA PHE A 126 0.07 -7.83 -1.22
C PHE A 126 -0.35 -8.62 0.03
N LEU A 127 -1.62 -8.53 0.44
CA LEU A 127 -2.15 -9.27 1.59
C LEU A 127 -2.14 -10.78 1.34
N SER A 128 -2.50 -11.22 0.14
CA SER A 128 -2.47 -12.63 -0.26
C SER A 128 -1.05 -13.22 -0.14
N LEU A 129 -0.06 -12.52 -0.69
CA LEU A 129 1.34 -12.93 -0.60
C LEU A 129 1.85 -12.93 0.84
N THR A 130 1.44 -11.94 1.65
CA THR A 130 1.80 -11.88 3.08
C THR A 130 1.23 -13.06 3.84
N ILE A 131 -0.07 -13.34 3.66
CA ILE A 131 -0.74 -14.48 4.31
C ILE A 131 -0.10 -15.80 3.86
N TYR A 132 0.14 -15.95 2.57
CA TYR A 132 0.80 -17.16 2.06
C TYR A 132 2.21 -17.35 2.66
N GLY A 133 2.99 -16.26 2.76
CA GLY A 133 4.31 -16.29 3.38
C GLY A 133 4.28 -16.79 4.83
N TYR A 134 3.27 -16.38 5.60
CA TYR A 134 3.08 -16.85 6.98
C TYR A 134 2.60 -18.30 7.07
N LEU A 135 1.70 -18.71 6.19
CA LEU A 135 1.16 -20.08 6.21
C LEU A 135 2.14 -21.12 5.66
N SER A 136 3.10 -20.69 4.86
CA SER A 136 4.05 -21.59 4.19
C SER A 136 5.49 -21.07 4.35
N PRO A 137 6.02 -21.02 5.59
CA PRO A 137 7.34 -20.47 5.85
C PRO A 137 8.42 -21.27 5.09
N GLY A 138 9.34 -20.56 4.45
CA GLY A 138 10.44 -21.14 3.68
C GLY A 138 10.07 -21.74 2.32
N GLN A 139 8.79 -21.90 2.01
CA GLN A 139 8.38 -22.41 0.70
C GLN A 139 8.40 -21.32 -0.37
N THR A 140 8.79 -21.71 -1.58
CA THR A 140 8.68 -20.84 -2.76
C THR A 140 7.25 -20.89 -3.29
N GLY A 141 6.69 -19.73 -3.66
CA GLY A 141 5.42 -19.68 -4.37
C GLY A 141 5.55 -20.37 -5.72
N SER A 142 4.81 -21.43 -5.94
CA SER A 142 4.77 -22.16 -7.20
C SER A 142 3.36 -22.59 -7.53
N PHE A 143 2.97 -22.47 -8.79
CA PHE A 143 1.67 -22.97 -9.26
C PHE A 143 1.55 -24.50 -9.24
N SER A 144 2.64 -25.23 -9.04
CA SER A 144 2.60 -26.66 -8.74
C SER A 144 2.18 -26.94 -7.29
N ASN A 145 2.28 -25.95 -6.40
CA ASN A 145 1.82 -26.05 -5.02
C ASN A 145 0.33 -25.67 -4.95
N THR A 146 -0.51 -26.65 -4.57
CA THR A 146 -1.96 -26.47 -4.46
C THR A 146 -2.36 -25.32 -3.53
N GLN A 147 -1.67 -25.17 -2.39
CA GLN A 147 -1.96 -24.10 -1.42
C GLN A 147 -1.68 -22.73 -2.01
N PHE A 148 -0.56 -22.55 -2.71
CA PHE A 148 -0.23 -21.30 -3.38
C PHE A 148 -1.24 -20.98 -4.49
N THR A 149 -1.58 -21.97 -5.32
CA THR A 149 -2.54 -21.80 -6.41
C THR A 149 -3.92 -21.41 -5.89
N ILE A 150 -4.42 -22.05 -4.85
CA ILE A 150 -5.70 -21.71 -4.22
C ILE A 150 -5.66 -20.29 -3.66
N ALA A 151 -4.62 -19.93 -2.89
CA ALA A 151 -4.48 -18.61 -2.31
C ALA A 151 -4.43 -17.51 -3.40
N PHE A 152 -3.64 -17.74 -4.45
CA PHE A 152 -3.53 -16.82 -5.57
C PHE A 152 -4.84 -16.66 -6.36
N LEU A 153 -5.51 -17.77 -6.68
CA LEU A 153 -6.79 -17.71 -7.40
C LEU A 153 -7.89 -17.06 -6.57
N THR A 154 -7.98 -17.34 -5.28
CA THR A 154 -8.97 -16.72 -4.39
C THR A 154 -8.73 -15.22 -4.26
N ALA A 155 -7.48 -14.78 -4.12
CA ALA A 155 -7.13 -13.37 -4.08
C ALA A 155 -7.52 -12.64 -5.38
N ASN A 156 -7.20 -13.23 -6.54
CA ASN A 156 -7.55 -12.65 -7.84
C ASN A 156 -9.07 -12.58 -8.06
N LEU A 157 -9.83 -13.60 -7.63
CA LEU A 157 -11.29 -13.58 -7.69
C LEU A 157 -11.90 -12.49 -6.79
N LEU A 158 -11.37 -12.32 -5.58
CA LEU A 158 -11.77 -11.24 -4.68
C LEU A 158 -11.44 -9.86 -5.26
N ALA A 159 -10.24 -9.69 -5.80
CA ALA A 159 -9.83 -8.46 -6.46
C ALA A 159 -10.76 -8.12 -7.64
N LEU A 160 -11.04 -9.09 -8.50
CA LEU A 160 -11.95 -8.93 -9.63
C LEU A 160 -13.38 -8.57 -9.17
N GLY A 161 -13.88 -9.24 -8.14
CA GLY A 161 -15.19 -8.96 -7.55
C GLY A 161 -15.29 -7.51 -7.04
N LEU A 162 -14.27 -7.03 -6.34
CA LEU A 162 -14.21 -5.63 -5.87
C LEU A 162 -14.09 -4.63 -7.02
N VAL A 163 -13.32 -4.93 -8.04
CA VAL A 163 -13.22 -4.09 -9.25
C VAL A 163 -14.60 -3.96 -9.90
N VAL A 164 -15.29 -5.08 -10.12
CA VAL A 164 -16.66 -5.09 -10.69
C VAL A 164 -17.62 -4.28 -9.82
N LEU A 165 -17.54 -4.43 -8.50
CA LEU A 165 -18.37 -3.66 -7.55
C LEU A 165 -18.09 -2.15 -7.68
N VAL A 166 -16.84 -1.73 -7.72
CA VAL A 166 -16.46 -0.31 -7.89
C VAL A 166 -17.06 0.26 -9.19
N PHE A 167 -16.94 -0.46 -10.29
CA PHE A 167 -17.51 -0.03 -11.58
C PHE A 167 -19.05 0.00 -11.55
N ALA A 168 -19.70 -0.97 -10.91
CA ALA A 168 -21.16 -1.01 -10.77
C ALA A 168 -21.68 0.16 -9.93
N VAL A 169 -21.00 0.47 -8.82
CA VAL A 169 -21.35 1.63 -7.96
C VAL A 169 -21.12 2.94 -8.71
N ASN A 170 -20.01 3.06 -9.42
CA ASN A 170 -19.73 4.25 -10.23
C ASN A 170 -20.81 4.49 -11.28
N ARG A 171 -21.25 3.44 -12.01
CA ARG A 171 -22.37 3.54 -12.97
C ARG A 171 -23.66 4.02 -12.33
N LYS A 172 -23.98 3.56 -11.12
CA LYS A 172 -25.18 4.02 -10.39
C LYS A 172 -25.08 5.50 -10.01
N ILE A 173 -23.93 5.93 -9.53
CA ILE A 173 -23.69 7.34 -9.17
C ILE A 173 -23.85 8.25 -10.40
N VAL A 174 -23.21 7.90 -11.52
CA VAL A 174 -23.28 8.68 -12.76
C VAL A 174 -24.74 8.77 -13.28
N ARG A 175 -25.49 7.68 -13.27
CA ARG A 175 -26.91 7.67 -13.68
C ARG A 175 -27.83 8.45 -12.73
N GLY A 176 -27.49 8.49 -11.44
CA GLY A 176 -28.25 9.26 -10.45
C GLY A 176 -28.06 10.77 -10.55
N VAL A 177 -26.96 11.23 -11.12
CA VAL A 177 -26.68 12.65 -11.35
C VAL A 177 -27.33 13.19 -12.63
N GLN A 178 -27.69 12.29 -13.57
CA GLN A 178 -28.34 12.65 -14.85
C GLN A 178 -29.87 12.67 -14.77
N LYS A 179 -30.48 12.34 -13.65
CA LYS A 179 -31.90 12.50 -13.36
C LYS A 179 -32.13 13.70 -12.46
#